data_095bc725377add8b00434a547e93985b
#
_entry.id   095bc725377add8b00434a547e93985b
#
_cell.length_a   1.000
_cell.length_b   1.000
_cell.length_c   1.000
_cell.angle_alpha   90.00
_cell.angle_beta   90.00
_cell.angle_gamma   90.00
#
_symmetry.space_group_name_H-M   'P 1'
#
loop_
_entity.id
_entity.type
_entity.pdbx_description
1 polymer ?
#
loop_
_entity_poly.entity_id
_entity_poly.type
_entity_poly.pdbx_seq_one_letter_code
_entity_poly.pdbx_strand_id
1 'polypeptide(L)'
;MRQKQKNNFSLRIAVVGGTLTAENLKKIAEVAEEHGEGYVHLTSRQGVEIPFIKLDDIDVVKEELAEGGCKPGVCGPRVRTVTACQGNAVCPSGNIDTQDIAKKLDERYFGRELPHKFKFGVTGCRNNCLKAEENDVGIKGATKVAWKEDACISCGLCVKVCREGALKLEDGKITLDQGKCNYCGRCVKSCPTDAWDSQSA
;
A
#
# COMPACT_ATOMS: atom_id res chain seq x y z
N MET A 1 16.35 -17.30 2.53
CA MET A 1 17.21 -16.64 3.56
C MET A 1 17.77 -17.72 4.47
N ARG A 2 19.09 -17.72 4.74
CA ARG A 2 19.73 -18.76 5.58
C ARG A 2 19.23 -18.66 7.02
N GLN A 3 18.90 -19.80 7.62
CA GLN A 3 18.45 -19.90 9.01
C GLN A 3 19.56 -20.26 10.00
N LYS A 4 19.22 -20.29 11.30
CA LYS A 4 20.14 -20.65 12.38
C LYS A 4 20.57 -22.12 12.28
N GLN A 5 19.65 -22.99 11.93
CA GLN A 5 19.95 -24.41 11.69
C GLN A 5 20.65 -24.57 10.34
N LYS A 6 21.69 -25.40 10.33
CA LYS A 6 22.47 -25.70 9.12
C LYS A 6 21.58 -26.39 8.07
N ASN A 7 21.71 -26.02 6.81
CA ASN A 7 20.94 -26.48 5.65
C ASN A 7 19.46 -26.10 5.62
N ASN A 8 18.95 -25.30 6.56
CA ASN A 8 17.58 -24.78 6.53
C ASN A 8 17.55 -23.34 6.05
N PHE A 9 16.55 -23.03 5.25
CA PHE A 9 16.34 -21.72 4.63
C PHE A 9 14.89 -21.27 4.78
N SER A 10 14.67 -19.96 4.87
CA SER A 10 13.34 -19.38 4.66
C SER A 10 13.22 -18.93 3.22
N LEU A 11 12.19 -19.38 2.53
CA LEU A 11 11.79 -18.84 1.24
C LEU A 11 10.77 -17.73 1.46
N ARG A 12 11.06 -16.54 0.93
CA ARG A 12 10.14 -15.41 0.95
C ARG A 12 9.37 -15.34 -0.34
N ILE A 13 8.07 -15.13 -0.24
CA ILE A 13 7.16 -14.94 -1.37
C ILE A 13 6.95 -13.45 -1.59
N ALA A 14 6.98 -13.01 -2.85
CA ALA A 14 6.67 -11.65 -3.23
C ALA A 14 5.15 -11.44 -3.23
N VAL A 15 4.68 -10.62 -2.31
CA VAL A 15 3.25 -10.29 -2.17
C VAL A 15 3.08 -8.81 -2.49
N VAL A 16 2.71 -8.51 -3.73
CA VAL A 16 2.57 -7.13 -4.20
C VAL A 16 1.36 -6.48 -3.54
N GLY A 17 1.58 -5.33 -2.90
CA GLY A 17 0.54 -4.59 -2.21
C GLY A 17 -0.14 -5.34 -1.06
N GLY A 18 0.46 -6.42 -0.55
CA GLY A 18 -0.12 -7.24 0.50
C GLY A 18 -1.33 -8.08 0.06
N THR A 19 -1.52 -8.28 -1.24
CA THR A 19 -2.68 -8.99 -1.80
C THR A 19 -2.30 -10.39 -2.28
N LEU A 20 -3.02 -11.39 -1.78
CA LEU A 20 -2.94 -12.79 -2.21
C LEU A 20 -4.35 -13.27 -2.54
N THR A 21 -4.48 -14.10 -3.57
CA THR A 21 -5.73 -14.81 -3.86
C THR A 21 -5.91 -15.98 -2.90
N ALA A 22 -7.14 -16.51 -2.81
CA ALA A 22 -7.39 -17.72 -2.04
C ALA A 22 -6.62 -18.93 -2.59
N GLU A 23 -6.38 -18.99 -3.90
CA GLU A 23 -5.57 -20.02 -4.54
C GLU A 23 -4.10 -19.92 -4.15
N ASN A 24 -3.52 -18.69 -4.20
CA ASN A 24 -2.15 -18.47 -3.71
C ASN A 24 -1.99 -18.93 -2.27
N LEU A 25 -2.96 -18.60 -1.39
CA LEU A 25 -2.91 -19.00 0.03
C LEU A 25 -2.96 -20.51 0.21
N LYS A 26 -3.80 -21.23 -0.55
CA LYS A 26 -3.87 -22.70 -0.52
C LYS A 26 -2.54 -23.30 -0.95
N LYS A 27 -1.99 -22.87 -2.09
CA LYS A 27 -0.71 -23.38 -2.58
C LYS A 27 0.45 -23.10 -1.62
N ILE A 28 0.47 -21.92 -1.00
CA ILE A 28 1.47 -21.59 0.03
C ILE A 28 1.33 -22.52 1.25
N ALA A 29 0.10 -22.85 1.66
CA ALA A 29 -0.14 -23.74 2.77
C ALA A 29 0.32 -25.17 2.44
N GLU A 30 -0.03 -25.72 1.28
CA GLU A 30 0.41 -27.02 0.79
C GLU A 30 1.95 -27.13 0.81
N VAL A 31 2.63 -26.16 0.21
CA VAL A 31 4.10 -26.14 0.18
C VAL A 31 4.71 -26.01 1.58
N ALA A 32 4.07 -25.27 2.48
CA ALA A 32 4.53 -25.13 3.85
C ALA A 32 4.36 -26.44 4.66
N GLU A 33 3.32 -27.22 4.38
CA GLU A 33 3.08 -28.54 4.98
C GLU A 33 4.05 -29.59 4.46
N GLU A 34 4.33 -29.58 3.15
CA GLU A 34 5.15 -30.61 2.50
C GLU A 34 6.66 -30.40 2.70
N HIS A 35 7.13 -29.16 2.55
CA HIS A 35 8.56 -28.82 2.53
C HIS A 35 9.05 -28.03 3.74
N GLY A 36 8.13 -27.48 4.55
CA GLY A 36 8.43 -26.74 5.76
C GLY A 36 8.06 -27.48 7.05
N GLU A 37 7.64 -26.74 8.06
CA GLU A 37 7.12 -27.29 9.32
C GLU A 37 5.62 -27.00 9.51
N GLY A 38 4.85 -26.87 8.41
CA GLY A 38 3.41 -26.69 8.42
C GLY A 38 2.93 -25.30 8.84
N TYR A 39 3.80 -24.27 8.79
CA TYR A 39 3.40 -22.90 9.07
C TYR A 39 4.14 -21.88 8.20
N VAL A 40 3.58 -20.68 8.15
CA VAL A 40 4.17 -19.54 7.46
C VAL A 40 4.39 -18.37 8.43
N HIS A 41 5.36 -17.51 8.12
CA HIS A 41 5.61 -16.27 8.84
C HIS A 41 5.20 -15.06 8.00
N LEU A 42 4.33 -14.20 8.57
CA LEU A 42 3.95 -12.93 7.93
C LEU A 42 4.99 -11.86 8.27
N THR A 43 5.57 -11.25 7.24
CA THR A 43 6.60 -10.24 7.41
C THR A 43 6.03 -8.85 7.63
N SER A 44 6.78 -7.95 8.27
CA SER A 44 6.38 -6.54 8.44
C SER A 44 6.16 -5.78 7.13
N ARG A 45 6.63 -6.33 6.01
CA ARG A 45 6.44 -5.77 4.66
C ARG A 45 5.39 -6.53 3.85
N GLN A 46 4.34 -7.01 4.50
CA GLN A 46 3.21 -7.67 3.85
C GLN A 46 3.59 -8.93 3.05
N GLY A 47 4.77 -9.47 3.23
CA GLY A 47 5.22 -10.68 2.56
C GLY A 47 4.98 -11.92 3.41
N VAL A 48 5.04 -13.09 2.77
CA VAL A 48 4.97 -14.41 3.40
C VAL A 48 6.34 -15.08 3.31
N GLU A 49 6.76 -15.75 4.39
CA GLU A 49 7.94 -16.59 4.40
C GLU A 49 7.54 -18.01 4.81
N ILE A 50 8.04 -19.00 4.09
CA ILE A 50 7.98 -20.39 4.48
C ILE A 50 9.35 -20.75 5.08
N PRO A 51 9.44 -21.00 6.39
CA PRO A 51 10.70 -21.39 7.03
C PRO A 51 10.96 -22.89 6.90
N PHE A 52 12.17 -23.30 7.27
CA PHE A 52 12.65 -24.67 7.38
C PHE A 52 12.73 -25.48 6.07
N ILE A 53 12.72 -24.81 4.92
CA ILE A 53 12.95 -25.46 3.64
C ILE A 53 14.42 -25.90 3.57
N LYS A 54 14.66 -27.14 3.18
CA LYS A 54 16.01 -27.66 2.96
C LYS A 54 16.60 -27.11 1.68
N LEU A 55 17.93 -27.01 1.64
CA LEU A 55 18.64 -26.47 0.48
C LEU A 55 18.29 -27.22 -0.81
N ASP A 56 18.22 -28.54 -0.74
CA ASP A 56 17.99 -29.41 -1.90
C ASP A 56 16.56 -29.28 -2.43
N ASP A 57 15.59 -28.86 -1.62
CA ASP A 57 14.18 -28.71 -2.00
C ASP A 57 13.87 -27.31 -2.55
N ILE A 58 14.80 -26.35 -2.49
CA ILE A 58 14.52 -24.94 -2.84
C ILE A 58 14.02 -24.77 -4.29
N ASP A 59 14.57 -25.50 -5.23
CA ASP A 59 14.19 -25.34 -6.63
C ASP A 59 12.83 -25.99 -6.92
N VAL A 60 12.55 -27.15 -6.34
CA VAL A 60 11.23 -27.81 -6.38
C VAL A 60 10.17 -26.89 -5.79
N VAL A 61 10.42 -26.35 -4.60
CA VAL A 61 9.50 -25.42 -3.92
C VAL A 61 9.22 -24.15 -4.75
N LYS A 62 10.21 -23.63 -5.47
CA LYS A 62 9.99 -22.48 -6.38
C LYS A 62 9.10 -22.84 -7.57
N GLU A 63 9.28 -24.05 -8.14
CA GLU A 63 8.47 -24.52 -9.26
C GLU A 63 7.01 -24.72 -8.81
N GLU A 64 6.78 -25.38 -7.71
CA GLU A 64 5.44 -25.57 -7.15
C GLU A 64 4.73 -24.27 -6.79
N LEU A 65 5.45 -23.33 -6.20
CA LEU A 65 4.91 -22.00 -5.92
C LEU A 65 4.57 -21.24 -7.20
N ALA A 66 5.38 -21.39 -8.27
CA ALA A 66 5.13 -20.77 -9.55
C ALA A 66 3.86 -21.31 -10.22
N GLU A 67 3.57 -22.61 -10.12
CA GLU A 67 2.31 -23.23 -10.56
C GLU A 67 1.09 -22.57 -9.88
N GLY A 68 1.20 -22.21 -8.59
CA GLY A 68 0.18 -21.48 -7.85
C GLY A 68 0.23 -19.96 -8.10
N GLY A 69 0.99 -19.46 -9.08
CA GLY A 69 1.12 -18.04 -9.38
C GLY A 69 1.91 -17.23 -8.35
N CYS A 70 2.63 -17.90 -7.46
CA CYS A 70 3.45 -17.27 -6.45
C CYS A 70 4.89 -17.08 -6.94
N LYS A 71 5.44 -15.88 -6.77
CA LYS A 71 6.82 -15.56 -7.15
C LYS A 71 7.72 -15.49 -5.92
N PRO A 72 8.96 -16.00 -5.98
CA PRO A 72 9.92 -15.82 -4.90
C PRO A 72 10.31 -14.35 -4.75
N GLY A 73 10.42 -13.90 -3.50
CA GLY A 73 10.90 -12.57 -3.17
C GLY A 73 12.42 -12.46 -3.35
N VAL A 74 12.91 -11.24 -3.49
CA VAL A 74 14.33 -10.95 -3.69
C VAL A 74 15.01 -10.49 -2.40
N CYS A 75 16.30 -10.81 -2.29
CA CYS A 75 17.20 -10.38 -1.22
C CYS A 75 18.37 -9.55 -1.78
N GLY A 76 19.17 -8.96 -0.89
CA GLY A 76 20.37 -8.22 -1.29
C GLY A 76 20.10 -6.80 -1.78
N PRO A 77 21.02 -6.19 -2.55
CA PRO A 77 20.94 -4.81 -3.03
C PRO A 77 20.05 -4.71 -4.26
N ARG A 78 18.75 -4.89 -4.06
CA ARG A 78 17.72 -4.92 -5.12
C ARG A 78 16.47 -4.17 -4.71
N VAL A 79 15.68 -3.80 -5.69
CA VAL A 79 14.32 -3.28 -5.46
C VAL A 79 13.45 -4.39 -4.89
N ARG A 80 12.85 -4.12 -3.74
CA ARG A 80 11.96 -5.04 -3.00
C ARG A 80 10.54 -4.97 -3.53
N THR A 81 9.76 -6.01 -3.27
CA THR A 81 8.32 -6.03 -3.52
C THR A 81 7.67 -4.78 -2.94
N VAL A 82 6.79 -4.15 -3.71
CA VAL A 82 6.08 -2.92 -3.32
C VAL A 82 5.03 -3.24 -2.26
N THR A 83 5.02 -2.46 -1.18
CA THR A 83 3.97 -2.53 -0.15
C THR A 83 2.89 -1.49 -0.42
N ALA A 84 1.62 -1.83 -0.21
CA ALA A 84 0.51 -0.91 -0.38
C ALA A 84 -0.61 -1.15 0.65
N CYS A 85 -1.35 -0.10 1.00
CA CYS A 85 -2.59 -0.28 1.73
C CYS A 85 -3.74 -0.66 0.76
N GLN A 86 -4.94 -0.92 1.28
CA GLN A 86 -6.09 -1.34 0.47
C GLN A 86 -6.59 -0.27 -0.54
N GLY A 87 -6.23 1.00 -0.33
CA GLY A 87 -6.61 2.08 -1.24
C GLY A 87 -8.11 2.35 -1.32
N ASN A 88 -8.52 3.04 -2.39
CA ASN A 88 -9.91 3.46 -2.59
C ASN A 88 -10.87 2.31 -2.96
N ALA A 89 -10.36 1.16 -3.35
CA ALA A 89 -11.19 -0.01 -3.66
C ALA A 89 -11.91 -0.58 -2.41
N VAL A 90 -11.33 -0.41 -1.22
CA VAL A 90 -11.85 -0.98 0.03
C VAL A 90 -12.01 0.07 1.12
N CYS A 91 -11.06 0.99 1.24
CA CYS A 91 -11.03 1.95 2.35
C CYS A 91 -11.83 3.22 2.03
N PRO A 92 -12.82 3.62 2.88
CA PRO A 92 -13.61 4.84 2.65
C PRO A 92 -12.79 6.13 2.69
N SER A 93 -11.59 6.10 3.29
CA SER A 93 -10.64 7.22 3.30
C SER A 93 -9.67 7.20 2.12
N GLY A 94 -9.67 6.15 1.29
CA GLY A 94 -8.80 6.04 0.13
C GLY A 94 -9.14 7.08 -0.94
N ASN A 95 -8.11 7.70 -1.51
CA ASN A 95 -8.24 8.69 -2.58
C ASN A 95 -7.68 8.16 -3.91
N ILE A 96 -6.78 7.18 -3.86
CA ILE A 96 -6.13 6.59 -5.03
C ILE A 96 -6.21 5.07 -5.01
N ASP A 97 -6.08 4.45 -6.18
CA ASP A 97 -5.92 3.00 -6.32
C ASP A 97 -4.46 2.61 -6.04
N THR A 98 -4.21 2.23 -4.80
CA THR A 98 -2.87 1.84 -4.35
C THR A 98 -2.43 0.50 -4.90
N GLN A 99 -3.38 -0.40 -5.20
CA GLN A 99 -3.07 -1.73 -5.70
C GLN A 99 -2.62 -1.68 -7.16
N ASP A 100 -3.28 -0.87 -7.99
CA ASP A 100 -2.86 -0.64 -9.37
C ASP A 100 -1.46 0.02 -9.42
N ILE A 101 -1.24 1.05 -8.61
CA ILE A 101 0.08 1.71 -8.51
C ILE A 101 1.15 0.73 -8.06
N ALA A 102 0.87 -0.09 -7.04
CA ALA A 102 1.83 -1.07 -6.53
C ALA A 102 2.20 -2.12 -7.60
N LYS A 103 1.22 -2.62 -8.35
CA LYS A 103 1.45 -3.57 -9.45
C LYS A 103 2.33 -2.96 -10.54
N LYS A 104 2.00 -1.77 -11.01
CA LYS A 104 2.77 -1.05 -12.05
C LYS A 104 4.22 -0.79 -11.62
N LEU A 105 4.42 -0.41 -10.36
CA LEU A 105 5.77 -0.20 -9.81
C LEU A 105 6.53 -1.52 -9.68
N ASP A 106 5.88 -2.57 -9.20
CA ASP A 106 6.50 -3.88 -9.04
C ASP A 106 6.90 -4.49 -10.40
N GLU A 107 6.00 -4.49 -11.37
CA GLU A 107 6.26 -4.95 -12.74
C GLU A 107 7.46 -4.24 -13.37
N ARG A 108 7.60 -2.94 -13.12
CA ARG A 108 8.66 -2.14 -13.72
C ARG A 108 10.00 -2.25 -13.00
N TYR A 109 10.01 -2.39 -11.70
CA TYR A 109 11.22 -2.21 -10.89
C TYR A 109 11.62 -3.41 -10.05
N PHE A 110 10.73 -4.35 -9.76
CA PHE A 110 11.02 -5.49 -8.89
C PHE A 110 12.28 -6.24 -9.32
N GLY A 111 13.14 -6.54 -8.35
CA GLY A 111 14.34 -7.32 -8.55
C GLY A 111 15.50 -6.59 -9.22
N ARG A 112 15.33 -5.34 -9.68
CA ARG A 112 16.45 -4.56 -10.28
C ARG A 112 17.59 -4.45 -9.29
N GLU A 113 18.80 -4.66 -9.78
CA GLU A 113 20.02 -4.49 -9.01
C GLU A 113 20.35 -3.01 -8.81
N LEU A 114 20.71 -2.67 -7.59
CA LEU A 114 21.05 -1.33 -7.15
C LEU A 114 22.24 -1.44 -6.18
N PRO A 115 22.97 -0.36 -5.88
CA PRO A 115 24.03 -0.38 -4.88
C PRO A 115 23.55 -0.82 -3.48
N HIS A 116 22.28 -0.52 -3.15
CA HIS A 116 21.64 -0.86 -1.88
C HIS A 116 20.20 -1.36 -2.10
N LYS A 117 19.62 -2.00 -1.06
CA LYS A 117 18.19 -2.37 -1.07
C LYS A 117 17.34 -1.12 -1.24
N PHE A 118 16.27 -1.23 -2.03
CA PHE A 118 15.35 -0.14 -2.31
C PHE A 118 13.90 -0.58 -2.13
N LYS A 119 13.08 0.28 -1.56
CA LYS A 119 11.70 -0.02 -1.16
C LYS A 119 10.76 1.08 -1.62
N PHE A 120 9.61 0.66 -2.13
CA PHE A 120 8.44 1.51 -2.37
C PHE A 120 7.35 1.20 -1.34
N GLY A 121 6.63 2.25 -0.91
CA GLY A 121 5.43 2.13 -0.10
C GLY A 121 4.33 3.03 -0.64
N VAL A 122 3.11 2.50 -0.83
CA VAL A 122 1.97 3.24 -1.40
C VAL A 122 0.82 3.26 -0.42
N THR A 123 0.39 4.45 0.02
CA THR A 123 -0.78 4.62 0.90
C THR A 123 -1.86 5.45 0.22
N GLY A 124 -3.12 5.06 0.38
CA GLY A 124 -4.26 5.63 -0.33
C GLY A 124 -4.73 6.98 0.18
N CYS A 125 -4.25 7.44 1.33
CA CYS A 125 -4.66 8.71 1.93
C CYS A 125 -3.65 9.19 2.96
N ARG A 126 -3.87 10.39 3.49
CA ARG A 126 -3.00 10.99 4.50
C ARG A 126 -3.00 10.31 5.88
N ASN A 127 -3.97 9.43 6.21
CA ASN A 127 -3.90 8.66 7.44
C ASN A 127 -2.66 7.76 7.50
N ASN A 128 -2.12 7.42 6.32
CA ASN A 128 -0.81 6.82 6.17
C ASN A 128 -0.58 5.56 7.02
N CYS A 129 -1.59 4.71 7.10
CA CYS A 129 -1.56 3.49 7.93
C CYS A 129 -0.39 2.55 7.59
N LEU A 130 0.11 2.62 6.35
CA LEU A 130 1.26 1.84 5.87
C LEU A 130 2.60 2.49 6.25
N LYS A 131 2.62 3.74 6.73
CA LYS A 131 3.82 4.52 7.00
C LYS A 131 4.75 4.60 5.78
N ALA A 132 4.22 5.18 4.70
CA ALA A 132 4.92 5.28 3.42
C ALA A 132 6.31 5.94 3.54
N GLU A 133 6.49 6.84 4.49
CA GLU A 133 7.77 7.52 4.78
C GLU A 133 8.89 6.61 5.30
N GLU A 134 8.56 5.42 5.80
CA GLU A 134 9.57 4.43 6.23
C GLU A 134 10.19 3.68 5.03
N ASN A 135 9.79 4.01 3.81
CA ASN A 135 10.34 3.47 2.58
C ASN A 135 11.25 4.50 1.90
N ASP A 136 12.11 4.05 0.98
CA ASP A 136 13.00 4.94 0.22
C ASP A 136 12.19 5.88 -0.69
N VAL A 137 11.04 5.40 -1.20
CA VAL A 137 10.01 6.22 -1.85
C VAL A 137 8.65 5.90 -1.26
N GLY A 138 7.98 6.92 -0.72
CA GLY A 138 6.63 6.87 -0.20
C GLY A 138 5.65 7.65 -1.08
N ILE A 139 4.59 6.98 -1.55
CA ILE A 139 3.49 7.60 -2.31
C ILE A 139 2.27 7.69 -1.41
N LYS A 140 1.66 8.88 -1.34
CA LYS A 140 0.44 9.11 -0.57
C LYS A 140 -0.65 9.69 -1.44
N GLY A 141 -1.82 9.08 -1.40
CA GLY A 141 -3.02 9.63 -2.04
C GLY A 141 -3.48 10.91 -1.36
N ALA A 142 -3.88 11.87 -2.18
CA ALA A 142 -4.40 13.16 -1.78
C ALA A 142 -5.68 13.50 -2.57
N THR A 143 -6.44 14.50 -2.12
CA THR A 143 -7.59 15.06 -2.83
C THR A 143 -7.37 16.56 -2.97
N LYS A 144 -7.04 17.02 -4.17
CA LYS A 144 -7.06 18.46 -4.47
C LYS A 144 -8.51 18.92 -4.46
N VAL A 145 -8.74 20.09 -3.87
CA VAL A 145 -10.08 20.66 -3.74
C VAL A 145 -10.10 22.09 -4.24
N ALA A 146 -11.19 22.46 -4.91
CA ALA A 146 -11.48 23.83 -5.33
C ALA A 146 -12.92 24.19 -4.93
N TRP A 147 -13.09 25.35 -4.29
CA TRP A 147 -14.40 25.84 -3.86
C TRP A 147 -15.13 26.54 -5.00
N LYS A 148 -16.43 26.30 -5.11
CA LYS A 148 -17.38 26.92 -6.04
C LYS A 148 -18.31 27.83 -5.27
N GLU A 149 -18.22 29.13 -5.50
CA GLU A 149 -19.02 30.14 -4.80
C GLU A 149 -20.51 30.02 -5.14
N ASP A 150 -20.82 29.80 -6.39
CA ASP A 150 -22.19 29.72 -6.95
C ASP A 150 -23.04 28.58 -6.39
N ALA A 151 -22.40 27.48 -5.99
CA ALA A 151 -23.08 26.33 -5.39
C ALA A 151 -23.08 26.34 -3.85
N CYS A 152 -22.45 27.33 -3.23
CA CYS A 152 -22.26 27.39 -1.78
C CYS A 152 -23.42 28.06 -1.08
N ILE A 153 -24.04 27.41 -0.11
CA ILE A 153 -25.09 27.97 0.76
C ILE A 153 -24.54 28.53 2.10
N SER A 154 -23.25 28.70 2.22
CA SER A 154 -22.57 29.28 3.38
C SER A 154 -22.90 28.60 4.73
N CYS A 155 -23.23 27.32 4.74
CA CYS A 155 -23.62 26.56 5.92
C CYS A 155 -22.47 26.32 6.92
N GLY A 156 -21.23 26.55 6.56
CA GLY A 156 -20.05 26.39 7.42
C GLY A 156 -19.65 24.95 7.77
N LEU A 157 -20.34 23.93 7.24
CA LEU A 157 -20.10 22.54 7.59
C LEU A 157 -18.68 22.10 7.20
N CYS A 158 -18.18 22.52 6.04
CA CYS A 158 -16.82 22.23 5.59
C CYS A 158 -15.75 22.82 6.54
N VAL A 159 -15.99 23.99 7.12
CA VAL A 159 -15.11 24.59 8.14
C VAL A 159 -15.11 23.75 9.41
N LYS A 160 -16.31 23.35 9.89
CA LYS A 160 -16.48 22.55 11.10
C LYS A 160 -15.78 21.18 11.03
N VAL A 161 -15.77 20.52 9.86
CA VAL A 161 -15.14 19.20 9.71
C VAL A 161 -13.63 19.29 9.40
N CYS A 162 -13.10 20.49 9.16
CA CYS A 162 -11.68 20.69 8.86
C CYS A 162 -10.84 20.63 10.14
N ARG A 163 -10.20 19.49 10.39
CA ARG A 163 -9.36 19.27 11.58
C ARG A 163 -8.09 20.13 11.61
N GLU A 164 -7.63 20.54 10.43
CA GLU A 164 -6.41 21.34 10.29
C GLU A 164 -6.68 22.85 10.42
N GLY A 165 -7.96 23.26 10.53
CA GLY A 165 -8.32 24.68 10.54
C GLY A 165 -7.92 25.42 9.25
N ALA A 166 -7.83 24.68 8.12
CA ALA A 166 -7.43 25.26 6.84
C ALA A 166 -8.54 26.01 6.13
N LEU A 167 -9.78 25.92 6.61
CA LEU A 167 -10.95 26.58 6.02
C LEU A 167 -11.53 27.61 6.97
N LYS A 168 -11.90 28.76 6.41
CA LYS A 168 -12.64 29.82 7.10
C LYS A 168 -13.84 30.23 6.28
N LEU A 169 -14.91 30.63 6.95
CA LEU A 169 -16.10 31.27 6.36
C LEU A 169 -16.14 32.70 6.84
N GLU A 170 -15.94 33.66 5.94
CA GLU A 170 -15.96 35.12 6.21
C GLU A 170 -16.83 35.76 5.14
N ASP A 171 -17.79 36.57 5.53
CA ASP A 171 -18.73 37.28 4.65
C ASP A 171 -19.40 36.37 3.58
N GLY A 172 -19.76 35.14 3.98
CA GLY A 172 -20.40 34.18 3.08
C GLY A 172 -19.45 33.43 2.12
N LYS A 173 -18.16 33.74 2.15
CA LYS A 173 -17.13 33.14 1.29
C LYS A 173 -16.23 32.20 2.07
N ILE A 174 -15.87 31.09 1.40
CA ILE A 174 -14.91 30.14 1.95
C ILE A 174 -13.50 30.52 1.48
N THR A 175 -12.59 30.66 2.44
CA THR A 175 -11.15 30.78 2.15
C THR A 175 -10.42 29.51 2.55
N LEU A 176 -9.48 29.05 1.70
CA LEU A 176 -8.66 27.86 1.91
C LEU A 176 -7.19 28.25 2.09
N ASP A 177 -6.67 28.00 3.28
CA ASP A 177 -5.23 28.08 3.54
C ASP A 177 -4.55 26.80 3.01
N GLN A 178 -3.90 26.92 1.86
CA GLN A 178 -3.19 25.83 1.20
C GLN A 178 -2.03 25.28 2.03
N GLY A 179 -1.41 26.12 2.86
CA GLY A 179 -0.29 25.73 3.72
C GLY A 179 -0.72 24.83 4.87
N LYS A 180 -1.96 24.98 5.34
CA LYS A 180 -2.56 24.13 6.38
C LYS A 180 -3.32 22.95 5.80
N CYS A 181 -3.76 23.03 4.54
CA CYS A 181 -4.56 21.99 3.93
C CYS A 181 -3.75 20.71 3.77
N ASN A 182 -4.31 19.65 4.26
CA ASN A 182 -3.71 18.34 4.20
C ASN A 182 -4.31 17.44 3.11
N TYR A 183 -5.15 17.99 2.25
CA TYR A 183 -5.73 17.31 1.09
C TYR A 183 -6.53 16.03 1.43
N CYS A 184 -7.22 16.02 2.57
CA CYS A 184 -7.99 14.84 3.03
C CYS A 184 -9.37 14.69 2.38
N GLY A 185 -9.88 15.68 1.65
CA GLY A 185 -11.16 15.66 0.96
C GLY A 185 -12.41 15.66 1.85
N ARG A 186 -12.29 15.89 3.18
CA ARG A 186 -13.46 15.90 4.09
C ARG A 186 -14.47 16.99 3.77
N CYS A 187 -13.99 18.18 3.37
CA CYS A 187 -14.85 19.28 2.96
C CYS A 187 -15.75 18.91 1.79
N VAL A 188 -15.23 18.14 0.83
CA VAL A 188 -15.98 17.61 -0.31
C VAL A 188 -17.06 16.66 0.17
N LYS A 189 -16.68 15.63 0.92
CA LYS A 189 -17.59 14.56 1.41
C LYS A 189 -18.70 15.08 2.33
N SER A 190 -18.49 16.22 2.98
CA SER A 190 -19.44 16.81 3.94
C SER A 190 -20.30 17.91 3.35
N CYS A 191 -20.06 18.33 2.11
CA CYS A 191 -20.81 19.41 1.48
C CYS A 191 -22.18 18.91 1.02
N PRO A 192 -23.28 19.54 1.46
CA PRO A 192 -24.63 19.11 1.06
C PRO A 192 -25.04 19.60 -0.33
N THR A 193 -24.29 20.53 -0.94
CA THR A 193 -24.63 21.19 -2.20
C THR A 193 -23.57 21.02 -3.27
N ASP A 194 -22.60 20.11 -3.07
CA ASP A 194 -21.50 19.85 -3.99
C ASP A 194 -20.70 21.12 -4.38
N ALA A 195 -20.59 22.08 -3.43
CA ALA A 195 -19.86 23.32 -3.64
C ALA A 195 -18.31 23.16 -3.67
N TRP A 196 -17.83 21.94 -3.86
CA TRP A 196 -16.41 21.61 -3.97
C TRP A 196 -16.14 20.73 -5.17
N ASP A 197 -15.28 21.18 -6.06
CA ASP A 197 -14.64 20.28 -7.01
C ASP A 197 -13.52 19.51 -6.34
N SER A 198 -13.31 18.27 -6.76
CA SER A 198 -12.27 17.42 -6.21
C SER A 198 -11.57 16.60 -7.30
N GLN A 199 -10.26 16.50 -7.18
CA GLN A 199 -9.42 15.66 -8.02
C GLN A 199 -8.54 14.79 -7.14
N SER A 200 -8.62 13.47 -7.31
CA SER A 200 -7.68 12.53 -6.68
C SER A 200 -6.27 12.72 -7.27
N ALA A 201 -5.24 12.72 -6.43
CA ALA A 201 -3.85 12.93 -6.80
C ALA A 201 -2.89 12.05 -5.97
#